data_8ecfbbf46000ce46d2b6aeed1135f15a
#
_entry.id   8ecfbbf46000ce46d2b6aeed1135f15a
#
_cell.length_a   1.000
_cell.length_b   1.000
_cell.length_c   1.000
_cell.angle_alpha   90.00
_cell.angle_beta   90.00
_cell.angle_gamma   90.00
#
_symmetry.space_group_name_H-M   'P 1'
#
loop_
_entity.id
_entity.type
_entity.pdbx_description
1 polymer ?
#
loop_
_entity_poly.entity_id
_entity_poly.type
_entity_poly.pdbx_seq_one_letter_code
_entity_poly.pdbx_strand_id
1 'polypeptide(L)'
;MDGLDFACIEEDESLSLEKEFTKEEVIQVLREMKGDKTPSPDGFTMDFFDYFDRHSMFERMNASFLTLIPKKCNAVNVKDFCPISLVGSVYKLLSKVLANRLREVLDNLISKTQNSFVGGRQVLDSVLVANECLESRLKSRLPCVVCKLDIEKAYDHVN
;
A
#
# COMPACT_ATOMS: atom_id res chain seq x y z
N MET A 1 23.19 -6.86 13.87
CA MET A 1 21.99 -7.54 13.31
C MET A 1 22.41 -8.63 12.34
N ASP A 2 23.38 -9.41 12.76
CA ASP A 2 23.96 -10.48 11.93
C ASP A 2 23.13 -11.74 12.14
N GLY A 3 22.43 -12.21 11.10
CA GLY A 3 21.69 -13.48 11.13
C GLY A 3 20.28 -13.46 10.57
N LEU A 4 19.81 -12.33 10.02
CA LEU A 4 18.54 -12.29 9.28
C LEU A 4 18.87 -12.35 7.78
N ASP A 5 18.51 -13.45 7.14
CA ASP A 5 18.56 -13.60 5.69
C ASP A 5 17.38 -12.84 5.09
N PHE A 6 17.65 -11.69 4.47
CA PHE A 6 16.64 -10.93 3.75
C PHE A 6 16.64 -11.40 2.29
N ALA A 7 15.43 -11.67 1.77
CA ALA A 7 15.27 -11.85 0.34
C ALA A 7 15.64 -10.55 -0.38
N CYS A 8 16.47 -10.67 -1.41
CA CYS A 8 16.89 -9.54 -2.25
C CYS A 8 16.31 -9.72 -3.66
N ILE A 9 16.05 -8.61 -4.32
CA ILE A 9 15.69 -8.61 -5.75
C ILE A 9 16.93 -8.93 -6.57
N GLU A 10 16.73 -9.62 -7.68
CA GLU A 10 17.78 -9.86 -8.66
C GLU A 10 18.13 -8.57 -9.42
N GLU A 11 19.31 -8.52 -10.02
CA GLU A 11 19.78 -7.32 -10.73
C GLU A 11 18.86 -6.95 -11.90
N ASP A 12 18.35 -7.94 -12.63
CA ASP A 12 17.40 -7.75 -13.73
C ASP A 12 16.05 -7.20 -13.23
N GLU A 13 15.58 -7.65 -12.07
CA GLU A 13 14.35 -7.14 -11.44
C GLU A 13 14.56 -5.69 -10.98
N SER A 14 15.71 -5.35 -10.41
CA SER A 14 16.08 -3.99 -10.03
C SER A 14 16.09 -3.05 -11.24
N LEU A 15 16.74 -3.46 -12.32
CA LEU A 15 16.77 -2.69 -13.56
C LEU A 15 15.36 -2.49 -14.14
N SER A 16 14.48 -3.50 -14.03
CA SER A 16 13.09 -3.38 -14.46
C SER A 16 12.30 -2.36 -13.66
N LEU A 17 12.53 -2.28 -12.34
CA LEU A 17 11.87 -1.30 -11.47
C LEU A 17 12.33 0.14 -11.74
N GLU A 18 13.63 0.32 -12.06
CA GLU A 18 14.23 1.63 -12.31
C GLU A 18 14.02 2.15 -13.74
N LYS A 19 13.53 1.31 -14.64
CA LYS A 19 13.28 1.69 -16.03
C LYS A 19 12.34 2.89 -16.12
N GLU A 20 12.57 3.76 -17.10
CA GLU A 20 11.66 4.88 -17.39
C GLU A 20 10.22 4.40 -17.64
N PHE A 21 9.25 5.23 -17.21
CA PHE A 21 7.84 4.92 -17.42
C PHE A 21 7.50 4.98 -18.89
N THR A 22 6.79 3.96 -19.37
CA THR A 22 6.30 3.93 -20.75
C THR A 22 4.91 4.56 -20.82
N LYS A 23 4.59 5.10 -22.01
CA LYS A 23 3.25 5.66 -22.26
C LYS A 23 2.16 4.60 -22.09
N GLU A 24 2.46 3.37 -22.47
CA GLU A 24 1.57 2.22 -22.40
C GLU A 24 1.21 1.87 -20.96
N GLU A 25 2.19 1.86 -20.05
CA GLU A 25 1.96 1.63 -18.62
C GLU A 25 1.04 2.70 -18.03
N VAL A 26 1.28 3.96 -18.36
CA VAL A 26 0.46 5.08 -17.87
C VAL A 26 -0.97 4.96 -18.36
N ILE A 27 -1.19 4.68 -19.66
CA ILE A 27 -2.51 4.51 -20.24
C ILE A 27 -3.24 3.32 -19.62
N GLN A 28 -2.53 2.20 -19.38
CA GLN A 28 -3.12 1.05 -18.73
C GLN A 28 -3.62 1.39 -17.33
N VAL A 29 -2.80 2.08 -16.53
CA VAL A 29 -3.18 2.50 -15.18
C VAL A 29 -4.35 3.47 -15.21
N LEU A 30 -4.39 4.41 -16.15
CA LEU A 30 -5.54 5.32 -16.31
C LEU A 30 -6.84 4.57 -16.57
N ARG A 31 -6.80 3.53 -17.39
CA ARG A 31 -7.98 2.67 -17.65
C ARG A 31 -8.40 1.85 -16.42
N GLU A 32 -7.45 1.41 -15.60
CA GLU A 32 -7.72 0.70 -14.34
C GLU A 32 -8.31 1.62 -13.26
N MET A 33 -7.94 2.89 -13.28
CA MET A 33 -8.46 3.91 -12.37
C MET A 33 -9.81 4.36 -12.89
N LYS A 34 -10.90 3.87 -12.28
CA LYS A 34 -12.28 4.25 -12.65
C LYS A 34 -12.44 5.77 -12.61
N GLY A 35 -12.86 6.37 -13.73
CA GLY A 35 -13.03 7.81 -13.90
C GLY A 35 -14.05 8.48 -12.97
N ASP A 36 -14.99 7.71 -12.41
CA ASP A 36 -16.14 8.19 -11.62
C ASP A 36 -15.83 8.59 -10.17
N LYS A 37 -14.56 8.66 -9.79
CA LYS A 37 -14.23 9.06 -8.40
C LYS A 37 -14.25 10.57 -8.25
N THR A 38 -14.66 11.00 -7.06
CA THR A 38 -14.64 12.40 -6.62
C THR A 38 -13.38 13.13 -7.10
N PRO A 39 -13.52 14.31 -7.71
CA PRO A 39 -12.39 15.11 -8.16
C PRO A 39 -11.36 15.27 -7.04
N SER A 40 -10.10 15.14 -7.38
CA SER A 40 -8.99 15.43 -6.47
C SER A 40 -8.88 16.93 -6.20
N PRO A 41 -8.05 17.37 -5.24
CA PRO A 41 -7.84 18.79 -4.93
C PRO A 41 -7.46 19.65 -6.14
N ASP A 42 -6.88 19.05 -7.15
CA ASP A 42 -6.54 19.67 -8.43
C ASP A 42 -7.77 19.97 -9.31
N GLY A 43 -8.97 19.50 -8.91
CA GLY A 43 -10.25 19.72 -9.59
C GLY A 43 -10.45 18.87 -10.84
N PHE A 44 -9.53 17.93 -11.12
CA PHE A 44 -9.61 17.09 -12.32
C PHE A 44 -10.04 15.68 -12.00
N THR A 45 -10.86 15.11 -12.89
CA THR A 45 -11.14 13.69 -12.95
C THR A 45 -10.02 12.98 -13.72
N MET A 46 -9.89 11.66 -13.55
CA MET A 46 -8.89 10.88 -14.29
C MET A 46 -9.11 10.96 -15.81
N ASP A 47 -10.36 11.12 -16.27
CA ASP A 47 -10.68 11.29 -17.69
C ASP A 47 -10.05 12.56 -18.30
N PHE A 48 -9.80 13.58 -17.46
CA PHE A 48 -9.14 14.80 -17.91
C PHE A 48 -7.67 14.57 -18.25
N PHE A 49 -6.98 13.68 -17.55
CA PHE A 49 -5.57 13.37 -17.84
C PHE A 49 -5.39 12.59 -19.15
N ASP A 50 -6.40 11.89 -19.61
CA ASP A 50 -6.40 11.22 -20.91
C ASP A 50 -6.47 12.25 -22.10
N TYR A 51 -6.99 13.44 -21.82
CA TYR A 51 -7.15 14.51 -22.83
C TYR A 51 -5.99 15.51 -22.86
N PHE A 52 -5.28 15.74 -21.74
CA PHE A 52 -4.27 16.81 -21.65
C PHE A 52 -2.85 16.26 -21.75
N ASP A 53 -2.32 16.28 -22.95
CA ASP A 53 -0.89 16.26 -23.23
C ASP A 53 -0.37 17.71 -23.11
N ARG A 54 0.49 17.94 -22.10
CA ARG A 54 1.44 19.07 -22.03
C ARG A 54 0.99 20.45 -21.50
N HIS A 55 1.85 20.92 -20.64
CA HIS A 55 2.15 22.31 -20.29
C HIS A 55 1.23 23.01 -19.28
N SER A 56 1.76 23.28 -18.11
CA SER A 56 1.39 24.35 -17.18
C SER A 56 0.67 24.05 -15.86
N MET A 57 0.68 22.82 -15.35
CA MET A 57 -0.05 22.51 -14.10
C MET A 57 0.79 22.02 -12.91
N PHE A 58 2.11 22.07 -12.99
CA PHE A 58 2.98 21.51 -11.93
C PHE A 58 2.78 22.15 -10.54
N GLU A 59 2.50 23.44 -10.45
CA GLU A 59 2.34 24.10 -9.16
C GLU A 59 1.08 23.66 -8.38
N ARG A 60 0.00 23.34 -9.08
CA ARG A 60 -1.24 22.87 -8.45
C ARG A 60 -1.26 21.36 -8.17
N MET A 61 -0.42 20.62 -8.83
CA MET A 61 -0.35 19.15 -8.69
C MET A 61 0.18 18.69 -7.33
N ASN A 62 0.93 19.53 -6.62
CA ASN A 62 1.50 19.22 -5.31
C ASN A 62 0.58 19.59 -4.13
N ALA A 63 -0.63 20.07 -4.40
CA ALA A 63 -1.59 20.37 -3.34
C ALA A 63 -2.31 19.11 -2.85
N SER A 64 -2.42 18.97 -1.54
CA SER A 64 -3.22 17.91 -0.90
C SER A 64 -4.18 18.54 0.10
N PHE A 65 -5.44 18.08 0.12
CA PHE A 65 -6.36 18.43 1.18
C PHE A 65 -6.22 17.46 2.34
N LEU A 66 -6.24 18.00 3.55
CA LEU A 66 -6.30 17.23 4.76
C LEU A 66 -7.71 17.31 5.34
N THR A 67 -8.38 16.17 5.40
CA THR A 67 -9.71 16.05 6.01
C THR A 67 -9.59 15.33 7.34
N LEU A 68 -10.20 15.91 8.39
CA LEU A 68 -10.20 15.34 9.72
C LEU A 68 -11.54 14.61 9.96
N ILE A 69 -11.47 13.29 10.16
CA ILE A 69 -12.64 12.48 10.46
C ILE A 69 -12.69 12.21 11.97
N PRO A 70 -13.78 12.55 12.67
CA PRO A 70 -13.90 12.29 14.10
C PRO A 70 -13.94 10.77 14.37
N LYS A 71 -13.11 10.29 15.30
CA LYS A 71 -13.08 8.89 15.77
C LYS A 71 -14.19 8.59 16.77
N LYS A 72 -14.79 9.61 17.36
CA LYS A 72 -15.85 9.50 18.38
C LYS A 72 -16.80 10.70 18.30
N CYS A 73 -17.98 10.52 18.83
CA CYS A 73 -18.91 11.65 19.04
C CYS A 73 -18.29 12.68 19.98
N ASN A 74 -18.52 13.97 19.71
CA ASN A 74 -17.96 15.10 20.49
C ASN A 74 -16.42 15.16 20.50
N ALA A 75 -15.78 14.85 19.38
CA ALA A 75 -14.35 15.01 19.20
C ALA A 75 -13.96 16.51 19.31
N VAL A 76 -13.06 16.85 20.22
CA VAL A 76 -12.57 18.22 20.46
C VAL A 76 -11.06 18.32 20.25
N ASN A 77 -10.32 17.31 20.69
CA ASN A 77 -8.87 17.30 20.59
C ASN A 77 -8.40 16.73 19.23
N VAL A 78 -7.27 17.20 18.73
CA VAL A 78 -6.66 16.68 17.47
C VAL A 78 -6.50 15.15 17.49
N LYS A 79 -6.17 14.57 18.65
CA LYS A 79 -6.06 13.09 18.82
C LYS A 79 -7.37 12.35 18.61
N ASP A 80 -8.51 13.03 18.71
CA ASP A 80 -9.84 12.45 18.52
C ASP A 80 -10.22 12.36 17.05
N PHE A 81 -9.40 12.89 16.16
CA PHE A 81 -9.60 12.85 14.72
C PHE A 81 -8.61 11.91 14.02
N CYS A 82 -9.05 11.36 12.92
CA CYS A 82 -8.21 10.64 11.97
C CYS A 82 -7.95 11.56 10.77
N PRO A 83 -6.71 12.00 10.54
CA PRO A 83 -6.40 12.77 9.35
C PRO A 83 -6.42 11.88 8.12
N ILE A 84 -7.09 12.32 7.07
CA ILE A 84 -7.08 11.69 5.74
C ILE A 84 -6.54 12.70 4.75
N SER A 85 -5.48 12.34 4.05
CA SER A 85 -4.91 13.14 2.98
C SER A 85 -5.57 12.80 1.65
N LEU A 86 -6.18 13.80 1.02
CA LEU A 86 -6.72 13.69 -0.33
C LEU A 86 -5.63 14.13 -1.31
N VAL A 87 -4.88 13.15 -1.78
CA VAL A 87 -3.71 13.36 -2.64
C VAL A 87 -4.15 13.66 -4.07
N GLY A 88 -3.41 14.49 -4.78
CA GLY A 88 -3.66 14.86 -6.18
C GLY A 88 -3.65 13.65 -7.14
N SER A 89 -4.29 13.82 -8.29
CA SER A 89 -4.49 12.75 -9.29
C SER A 89 -3.17 12.22 -9.84
N VAL A 90 -2.19 13.08 -10.03
CA VAL A 90 -0.85 12.69 -10.53
C VAL A 90 -0.14 11.77 -9.55
N TYR A 91 -0.19 12.08 -8.25
CA TYR A 91 0.39 11.20 -7.24
C TYR A 91 -0.30 9.84 -7.18
N LYS A 92 -1.63 9.81 -7.34
CA LYS A 92 -2.38 8.54 -7.41
C LYS A 92 -1.94 7.72 -8.62
N LEU A 93 -1.77 8.38 -9.77
CA LEU A 93 -1.32 7.74 -11.01
C LEU A 93 0.08 7.15 -10.84
N LEU A 94 1.05 7.97 -10.40
CA LEU A 94 2.42 7.53 -10.16
C LEU A 94 2.49 6.38 -9.15
N SER A 95 1.80 6.51 -8.02
CA SER A 95 1.75 5.46 -7.00
C SER A 95 1.16 4.16 -7.55
N LYS A 96 0.18 4.24 -8.45
CA LYS A 96 -0.43 3.05 -9.06
C LYS A 96 0.50 2.39 -10.07
N VAL A 97 1.22 3.17 -10.89
CA VAL A 97 2.23 2.64 -11.81
C VAL A 97 3.34 1.93 -11.03
N LEU A 98 3.89 2.59 -10.01
CA LEU A 98 4.91 2.00 -9.14
C LEU A 98 4.41 0.75 -8.43
N ALA A 99 3.17 0.77 -7.91
CA ALA A 99 2.57 -0.40 -7.28
C ALA A 99 2.39 -1.58 -8.24
N ASN A 100 2.07 -1.32 -9.50
CA ASN A 100 1.96 -2.38 -10.49
C ASN A 100 3.32 -3.01 -10.80
N ARG A 101 4.38 -2.21 -10.96
CA ARG A 101 5.76 -2.72 -11.12
C ARG A 101 6.22 -3.50 -9.89
N LEU A 102 6.04 -2.93 -8.70
CA LEU A 102 6.43 -3.58 -7.46
C LEU A 102 5.72 -4.92 -7.24
N ARG A 103 4.49 -5.05 -7.71
CA ARG A 103 3.71 -6.29 -7.60
C ARG A 103 4.38 -7.47 -8.29
N GLU A 104 5.12 -7.24 -9.37
CA GLU A 104 5.80 -8.30 -10.13
C GLU A 104 6.93 -8.96 -9.31
N VAL A 105 7.58 -8.21 -8.44
CA VAL A 105 8.71 -8.69 -7.62
C VAL A 105 8.31 -9.04 -6.18
N LEU A 106 7.08 -8.70 -5.74
CA LEU A 106 6.64 -8.89 -4.37
C LEU A 106 6.67 -10.35 -3.91
N ASP A 107 6.34 -11.28 -4.79
CA ASP A 107 6.29 -12.70 -4.43
C ASP A 107 7.67 -13.27 -4.09
N ASN A 108 8.74 -12.69 -4.63
CA ASN A 108 10.12 -13.06 -4.33
C ASN A 108 10.62 -12.39 -3.04
N LEU A 109 10.14 -11.18 -2.74
CA LEU A 109 10.59 -10.38 -1.60
C LEU A 109 9.87 -10.71 -0.31
N ILE A 110 8.58 -11.05 -0.39
CA ILE A 110 7.74 -11.21 0.79
C ILE A 110 7.65 -12.68 1.19
N SER A 111 8.00 -12.95 2.46
CA SER A 111 7.88 -14.29 3.04
C SER A 111 6.52 -14.92 2.74
N LYS A 112 6.50 -16.23 2.47
CA LYS A 112 5.29 -17.01 2.23
C LYS A 112 4.33 -17.03 3.44
N THR A 113 4.82 -16.67 4.62
CA THR A 113 4.02 -16.57 5.85
C THR A 113 3.25 -15.25 5.95
N GLN A 114 3.61 -14.24 5.15
CA GLN A 114 2.91 -12.96 5.08
C GLN A 114 1.75 -13.07 4.10
N ASN A 115 0.53 -13.04 4.60
CA ASN A 115 -0.69 -13.16 3.81
C ASN A 115 -1.47 -11.86 3.64
N SER A 116 -1.22 -10.87 4.50
CA SER A 116 -1.89 -9.56 4.41
C SER A 116 -1.29 -8.70 3.30
N PHE A 117 -2.16 -8.07 2.52
CA PHE A 117 -1.82 -7.10 1.47
C PHE A 117 -1.02 -7.64 0.28
N VAL A 118 -0.83 -8.94 0.19
CA VAL A 118 -0.18 -9.62 -0.94
C VAL A 118 -1.27 -10.21 -1.85
N GLY A 119 -1.20 -9.92 -3.15
CA GLY A 119 -2.17 -10.42 -4.13
C GLY A 119 -2.20 -11.94 -4.17
N GLY A 120 -3.40 -12.52 -4.24
CA GLY A 120 -3.57 -13.98 -4.29
C GLY A 120 -3.46 -14.73 -2.97
N ARG A 121 -3.03 -14.06 -1.87
CA ARG A 121 -2.92 -14.65 -0.52
C ARG A 121 -4.12 -14.24 0.35
N GLN A 122 -4.52 -15.10 1.26
CA GLN A 122 -5.65 -14.85 2.16
C GLN A 122 -5.17 -14.74 3.61
N VAL A 123 -5.64 -13.72 4.31
CA VAL A 123 -5.35 -13.54 5.75
C VAL A 123 -5.86 -14.72 6.58
N LEU A 124 -6.95 -15.35 6.14
CA LEU A 124 -7.52 -16.53 6.80
C LEU A 124 -6.54 -17.71 6.88
N ASP A 125 -5.65 -17.87 5.91
CA ASP A 125 -4.66 -18.95 5.92
C ASP A 125 -3.73 -18.82 7.13
N SER A 126 -3.30 -17.62 7.47
CA SER A 126 -2.50 -17.36 8.68
C SER A 126 -3.25 -17.67 9.96
N VAL A 127 -4.55 -17.39 10.01
CA VAL A 127 -5.40 -17.68 11.17
C VAL A 127 -5.59 -19.18 11.34
N LEU A 128 -5.80 -19.91 10.25
CA LEU A 128 -5.94 -21.36 10.28
C LEU A 128 -4.65 -22.03 10.75
N VAL A 129 -3.51 -21.64 10.23
CA VAL A 129 -2.19 -22.15 10.67
C VAL A 129 -1.97 -21.88 12.17
N ALA A 130 -2.30 -20.68 12.65
CA ALA A 130 -2.19 -20.35 14.06
C ALA A 130 -3.10 -21.25 14.92
N ASN A 131 -4.34 -21.48 14.48
CA ASN A 131 -5.28 -22.36 15.19
C ASN A 131 -4.79 -23.81 15.24
N GLU A 132 -4.29 -24.35 14.12
CA GLU A 132 -3.73 -25.72 14.08
C GLU A 132 -2.52 -25.85 15.00
N CYS A 133 -1.64 -24.85 15.03
CA CYS A 133 -0.51 -24.83 15.96
C CYS A 133 -0.98 -24.86 17.42
N LEU A 134 -1.99 -24.05 17.77
CA LEU A 134 -2.56 -24.02 19.11
C LEU A 134 -3.22 -25.35 19.50
N GLU A 135 -4.04 -25.91 18.61
CA GLU A 135 -4.68 -27.22 18.86
C GLU A 135 -3.65 -28.33 19.04
N SER A 136 -2.62 -28.37 18.21
CA SER A 136 -1.52 -29.34 18.32
C SER A 136 -0.85 -29.27 19.69
N ARG A 137 -0.59 -28.04 20.17
CA ARG A 137 0.01 -27.83 21.49
C ARG A 137 -0.90 -28.22 22.63
N LEU A 138 -2.18 -27.89 22.54
CA LEU A 138 -3.17 -28.29 23.53
C LEU A 138 -3.30 -29.80 23.62
N LYS A 139 -3.33 -30.53 22.49
CA LYS A 139 -3.39 -31.99 22.43
C LYS A 139 -2.14 -32.65 23.02
N SER A 140 -0.96 -32.08 22.75
CA SER A 140 0.32 -32.60 23.28
C SER A 140 0.58 -32.22 24.75
N ARG A 141 -0.26 -31.37 25.37
CA ARG A 141 -0.10 -30.85 26.73
C ARG A 141 1.26 -30.23 27.02
N LEU A 142 1.94 -29.73 25.97
CA LEU A 142 3.20 -29.03 26.12
C LEU A 142 2.93 -27.55 26.41
N PRO A 143 3.59 -26.96 27.41
CA PRO A 143 3.43 -25.54 27.69
C PRO A 143 3.91 -24.73 26.48
N CYS A 144 3.14 -23.72 26.09
CA CYS A 144 3.51 -22.79 25.04
C CYS A 144 3.07 -21.37 25.41
N VAL A 145 3.73 -20.38 24.85
CA VAL A 145 3.37 -18.97 24.93
C VAL A 145 3.03 -18.49 23.54
N VAL A 146 1.87 -17.87 23.41
CA VAL A 146 1.48 -17.16 22.17
C VAL A 146 1.59 -15.69 22.43
N CYS A 147 2.38 -14.99 21.61
CA CYS A 147 2.57 -13.56 21.71
C CYS A 147 2.05 -12.89 20.43
N LYS A 148 1.09 -11.99 20.56
CA LYS A 148 0.66 -11.10 19.49
C LYS A 148 1.43 -9.79 19.62
N LEU A 149 2.21 -9.45 18.60
CA LEU A 149 2.92 -8.17 18.52
C LEU A 149 2.12 -7.23 17.62
N ASP A 150 1.89 -6.02 18.11
CA ASP A 150 1.28 -4.93 17.36
C ASP A 150 2.22 -3.75 17.37
N ILE A 151 2.68 -3.35 16.17
CA ILE A 151 3.65 -2.26 16.03
C ILE A 151 2.87 -0.97 15.78
N GLU A 152 2.83 -0.11 16.80
CA GLU A 152 2.20 1.21 16.65
C GLU A 152 2.98 2.05 15.63
N LYS A 153 2.26 2.66 14.68
CA LYS A 153 2.82 3.57 13.66
C LYS A 153 3.99 2.97 12.87
N ALA A 154 3.86 1.72 12.45
CA ALA A 154 4.93 1.00 11.77
C ALA A 154 5.50 1.76 10.57
N TYR A 155 4.66 2.43 9.78
CA TYR A 155 5.09 3.22 8.61
C TYR A 155 5.83 4.51 8.97
N ASP A 156 5.53 5.11 10.12
CA ASP A 156 6.19 6.34 10.57
C ASP A 156 7.63 6.10 11.06
N HIS A 157 7.97 4.83 11.31
CA HIS A 157 9.29 4.40 11.78
C HIS A 157 10.19 3.84 10.66
N VAL A 158 9.68 3.75 9.43
CA VAL A 158 10.49 3.37 8.26
C VAL A 158 11.23 4.60 7.76
N ASN A 159 12.54 4.45 7.64
CA ASN A 159 13.41 5.54 7.16
C ASN A 159 13.54 5.49 5.64
#